data_bd9316eb69ce8d4c222ac924194245ec
#
_entry.id   bd9316eb69ce8d4c222ac924194245ec
#
_cell.length_a   1.000
_cell.length_b   1.000
_cell.length_c   1.000
_cell.angle_alpha   90.00
_cell.angle_beta   90.00
_cell.angle_gamma   90.00
#
_symmetry.space_group_name_H-M   'P 1'
#
loop_
_entity.id
_entity.type
_entity.pdbx_description
1 polymer ?
#
loop_
_entity_poly.entity_id
_entity_poly.type
_entity_poly.pdbx_seq_one_letter_code
_entity_poly.pdbx_strand_id
1 'polypeptide(L)'
;MKCDICSNENLVKFLKLGLHPPPLNFLTNENDKEEKFPLEVYFCKSCGLVQLGNDVDPNIMFKEYLYTSGVSIAFKKHLELFAKMLIERFKLTSSELVIDIASNDGTLLSFFSTRSIQVLGVEPSTTAKIAEENGIPTINEFFDE
;
A
#
# COMPACT_ATOMS: atom_id res chain seq x y z
N MET A 1 -8.59 6.16 23.00
CA MET A 1 -8.57 5.95 21.52
C MET A 1 -9.67 6.79 20.89
N LYS A 2 -9.39 7.44 19.78
CA LYS A 2 -10.35 8.26 19.02
C LYS A 2 -10.57 7.66 17.64
N CYS A 3 -11.67 8.03 17.02
CA CYS A 3 -11.96 7.68 15.64
C CYS A 3 -11.06 8.50 14.69
N ASP A 4 -10.40 7.84 13.74
CA ASP A 4 -9.42 8.46 12.83
C ASP A 4 -10.07 9.45 11.86
N ILE A 5 -11.38 9.32 11.60
CA ILE A 5 -12.11 10.23 10.71
C ILE A 5 -12.77 11.37 11.49
N CYS A 6 -13.56 11.09 12.55
CA CYS A 6 -14.37 12.11 13.21
C CYS A 6 -13.88 12.49 14.60
N SER A 7 -12.76 11.92 15.05
CA SER A 7 -12.13 12.17 16.36
C SER A 7 -13.03 11.88 17.58
N ASN A 8 -14.20 11.25 17.38
CA ASN A 8 -15.12 10.89 18.44
C ASN A 8 -14.60 9.68 19.23
N GLU A 9 -14.89 9.61 20.51
CA GLU A 9 -14.48 8.53 21.40
C GLU A 9 -15.51 7.40 21.53
N ASN A 10 -16.66 7.50 20.86
CA ASN A 10 -17.73 6.50 20.90
C ASN A 10 -17.40 5.30 19.99
N LEU A 11 -16.37 4.58 20.35
CA LEU A 11 -15.85 3.41 19.66
C LEU A 11 -16.25 2.13 20.40
N VAL A 12 -16.71 1.13 19.67
CA VAL A 12 -17.06 -0.19 20.22
C VAL A 12 -16.17 -1.24 19.57
N LYS A 13 -15.38 -1.93 20.41
CA LYS A 13 -14.65 -3.11 19.98
C LYS A 13 -15.64 -4.24 19.67
N PHE A 14 -15.60 -4.76 18.45
CA PHE A 14 -16.47 -5.88 18.06
C PHE A 14 -15.69 -7.12 17.62
N LEU A 15 -14.36 -7.02 17.40
CA LEU A 15 -13.52 -8.16 17.07
C LEU A 15 -12.20 -8.09 17.85
N LYS A 16 -11.78 -9.22 18.42
CA LYS A 16 -10.51 -9.39 19.11
C LYS A 16 -9.92 -10.75 18.73
N LEU A 17 -8.83 -10.74 17.98
CA LEU A 17 -8.15 -11.95 17.50
C LEU A 17 -6.91 -12.30 18.31
N GLY A 18 -6.52 -11.48 19.29
CA GLY A 18 -5.33 -11.71 20.12
C GLY A 18 -4.10 -10.98 19.61
N LEU A 19 -2.92 -11.54 19.88
CA LEU A 19 -1.63 -10.99 19.45
C LEU A 19 -1.17 -11.69 18.18
N HIS A 20 -0.86 -10.90 17.15
CA HIS A 20 -0.38 -11.39 15.86
C HIS A 20 0.89 -10.66 15.44
N PRO A 21 1.81 -11.34 14.74
CA PRO A 21 2.96 -10.66 14.11
C PRO A 21 2.48 -9.84 12.90
N PRO A 22 3.28 -8.85 12.48
CA PRO A 22 3.05 -8.17 11.20
C PRO A 22 3.07 -9.16 10.03
N PRO A 23 2.24 -8.96 9.00
CA PRO A 23 2.25 -9.81 7.82
C PRO A 23 3.58 -9.63 7.05
N LEU A 24 4.02 -10.69 6.37
CA LEU A 24 5.24 -10.73 5.56
C LEU A 24 6.56 -10.52 6.32
N ASN A 25 6.52 -10.38 7.65
CA ASN A 25 7.71 -10.31 8.49
C ASN A 25 8.15 -11.74 8.85
N PHE A 26 8.87 -12.39 7.94
CA PHE A 26 9.35 -13.76 8.15
C PHE A 26 10.61 -13.78 9.01
N LEU A 27 10.64 -14.69 9.97
CA LEU A 27 11.83 -14.92 10.80
C LEU A 27 12.96 -15.50 9.96
N THR A 28 14.19 -15.03 10.20
CA THR A 28 15.39 -15.54 9.52
C THR A 28 15.88 -16.83 10.17
N ASN A 29 15.69 -16.94 11.50
CA ASN A 29 16.09 -18.11 12.28
C ASN A 29 14.94 -18.54 13.20
N GLU A 30 14.88 -19.82 13.53
CA GLU A 30 13.85 -20.40 14.42
C GLU A 30 13.88 -19.85 15.86
N ASN A 31 15.01 -19.29 16.29
CA ASN A 31 15.18 -18.71 17.63
C ASN A 31 14.95 -17.18 17.67
N ASP A 32 14.65 -16.54 16.54
CA ASP A 32 14.37 -15.12 16.48
C ASP A 32 13.06 -14.82 17.22
N LYS A 33 13.07 -13.71 17.97
CA LYS A 33 11.88 -13.26 18.68
C LYS A 33 10.95 -12.53 17.71
N GLU A 34 9.75 -13.05 17.58
CA GLU A 34 8.69 -12.44 16.81
C GLU A 34 7.95 -11.37 17.62
N GLU A 35 7.97 -10.14 17.14
CA GLU A 35 7.17 -9.06 17.72
C GLU A 35 5.69 -9.27 17.36
N LYS A 36 4.80 -9.06 18.34
CA LYS A 36 3.36 -9.29 18.17
C LYS A 36 2.55 -8.11 18.66
N PHE A 37 1.55 -7.76 17.88
CA PHE A 37 0.66 -6.63 18.12
C PHE A 37 -0.79 -7.10 18.33
N PRO A 38 -1.59 -6.38 19.16
CA PRO A 38 -3.01 -6.69 19.29
C PRO A 38 -3.73 -6.52 17.94
N LEU A 39 -4.45 -7.54 17.51
CA LEU A 39 -5.33 -7.45 16.35
C LEU A 39 -6.78 -7.32 16.83
N GLU A 40 -7.22 -6.08 16.93
CA GLU A 40 -8.53 -5.69 17.43
C GLU A 40 -9.19 -4.72 16.45
N VAL A 41 -10.52 -4.85 16.27
CA VAL A 41 -11.28 -4.00 15.36
C VAL A 41 -12.39 -3.28 16.11
N TYR A 42 -12.54 -2.00 15.79
CA TYR A 42 -13.49 -1.09 16.42
C TYR A 42 -14.43 -0.48 15.40
N PHE A 43 -15.65 -0.24 15.83
CA PHE A 43 -16.69 0.45 15.09
C PHE A 43 -16.98 1.78 15.74
N CYS A 44 -16.92 2.88 14.98
CA CYS A 44 -17.32 4.18 15.43
C CYS A 44 -18.83 4.37 15.28
N LYS A 45 -19.54 4.51 16.40
CA LYS A 45 -20.99 4.73 16.39
C LYS A 45 -21.40 6.11 15.85
N SER A 46 -20.47 7.05 15.77
CA SER A 46 -20.75 8.41 15.33
C SER A 46 -20.69 8.60 13.82
N CYS A 47 -19.73 7.97 13.14
CA CYS A 47 -19.55 8.12 11.68
C CYS A 47 -19.57 6.80 10.90
N GLY A 48 -19.66 5.65 11.57
CA GLY A 48 -19.70 4.34 10.92
C GLY A 48 -18.34 3.77 10.50
N LEU A 49 -17.22 4.45 10.81
CA LEU A 49 -15.88 3.95 10.49
C LEU A 49 -15.61 2.63 11.21
N VAL A 50 -15.02 1.69 10.50
CA VAL A 50 -14.38 0.49 11.05
C VAL A 50 -12.87 0.70 10.99
N GLN A 51 -12.20 0.62 12.13
CA GLN A 51 -10.75 0.87 12.25
C GLN A 51 -10.07 -0.17 13.14
N LEU A 52 -8.76 -0.33 12.98
CA LEU A 52 -7.93 -1.08 13.90
C LEU A 52 -7.81 -0.32 15.24
N GLY A 53 -7.59 -1.06 16.31
CA GLY A 53 -7.42 -0.50 17.65
C GLY A 53 -5.97 -0.17 18.00
N ASN A 54 -5.04 -0.47 17.10
CA ASN A 54 -3.62 -0.35 17.33
C ASN A 54 -2.92 -0.06 16.01
N ASP A 55 -2.07 0.94 16.00
CA ASP A 55 -1.22 1.27 14.87
C ASP A 55 0.14 0.58 15.06
N VAL A 56 0.55 -0.15 14.05
CA VAL A 56 1.91 -0.71 13.96
C VAL A 56 2.76 0.30 13.20
N ASP A 57 3.99 0.53 13.68
CA ASP A 57 4.92 1.44 13.01
C ASP A 57 5.02 1.08 11.51
N PRO A 58 4.73 2.02 10.59
CA PRO A 58 4.81 1.79 9.15
C PRO A 58 6.17 1.24 8.69
N ASN A 59 7.26 1.59 9.37
CA ASN A 59 8.58 1.05 9.06
C ASN A 59 8.67 -0.46 9.29
N ILE A 60 7.98 -0.98 10.32
CA ILE A 60 7.90 -2.42 10.59
C ILE A 60 7.07 -3.13 9.51
N MET A 61 6.01 -2.47 9.06
CA MET A 61 5.04 -3.06 8.13
C MET A 61 5.50 -3.03 6.68
N PHE A 62 6.19 -1.97 6.24
CA PHE A 62 6.31 -1.67 4.82
C PHE A 62 7.73 -1.46 4.32
N LYS A 63 8.74 -1.24 5.20
CA LYS A 63 10.10 -0.96 4.75
C LYS A 63 10.74 -2.11 3.98
N GLU A 64 10.54 -3.35 4.43
CA GLU A 64 10.98 -4.59 3.77
C GLU A 64 9.76 -5.38 3.25
N TYR A 65 9.15 -4.87 2.18
CA TYR A 65 7.94 -5.47 1.63
C TYR A 65 8.30 -6.46 0.53
N LEU A 66 8.06 -7.75 0.78
CA LEU A 66 8.51 -8.85 -0.09
C LEU A 66 7.58 -9.12 -1.28
N TYR A 67 6.34 -8.61 -1.26
CA TYR A 67 5.40 -8.83 -2.34
C TYR A 67 5.62 -7.83 -3.48
N THR A 68 5.72 -8.32 -4.71
CA THR A 68 5.76 -7.49 -5.92
C THR A 68 4.51 -7.72 -6.77
N SER A 69 3.91 -6.64 -7.26
CA SER A 69 2.66 -6.66 -8.03
C SER A 69 2.81 -7.39 -9.36
N GLY A 70 4.00 -7.33 -9.96
CA GLY A 70 4.31 -7.95 -11.24
C GLY A 70 4.44 -9.48 -11.24
N VAL A 71 4.52 -10.13 -10.08
CA VAL A 71 4.66 -11.60 -9.97
C VAL A 71 3.39 -12.33 -10.41
N SER A 72 2.22 -11.80 -10.10
CA SER A 72 0.94 -12.43 -10.45
C SER A 72 0.49 -12.06 -11.86
N ILE A 73 0.45 -13.03 -12.77
CA ILE A 73 -0.01 -12.84 -14.15
C ILE A 73 -1.44 -12.30 -14.18
N ALA A 74 -2.33 -12.84 -13.33
CA ALA A 74 -3.72 -12.41 -13.26
C ALA A 74 -3.84 -10.97 -12.75
N PHE A 75 -3.06 -10.61 -11.72
CA PHE A 75 -3.06 -9.26 -11.18
C PHE A 75 -2.45 -8.26 -12.17
N LYS A 76 -1.34 -8.61 -12.82
CA LYS A 76 -0.75 -7.78 -13.89
C LYS A 76 -1.75 -7.51 -15.02
N LYS A 77 -2.52 -8.52 -15.43
CA LYS A 77 -3.60 -8.32 -16.43
C LYS A 77 -4.70 -7.40 -15.94
N HIS A 78 -5.08 -7.50 -14.67
CA HIS A 78 -6.03 -6.57 -14.04
C HIS A 78 -5.50 -5.14 -14.08
N LEU A 79 -4.24 -4.91 -13.67
CA LEU A 79 -3.61 -3.58 -13.69
C LEU A 79 -3.52 -2.99 -15.10
N GLU A 80 -3.23 -3.81 -16.13
CA GLU A 80 -3.24 -3.38 -17.53
C GLU A 80 -4.62 -2.87 -17.95
N LEU A 81 -5.67 -3.63 -17.64
CA LEU A 81 -7.06 -3.24 -17.97
C LEU A 81 -7.49 -2.00 -17.18
N PHE A 82 -7.08 -1.89 -15.92
CA PHE A 82 -7.34 -0.72 -15.09
C PHE A 82 -6.67 0.53 -15.64
N ALA A 83 -5.40 0.46 -15.99
CA ALA A 83 -4.68 1.58 -16.63
C ALA A 83 -5.38 2.01 -17.94
N LYS A 84 -5.74 1.05 -18.80
CA LYS A 84 -6.47 1.32 -20.04
C LYS A 84 -7.77 2.05 -19.76
N MET A 85 -8.57 1.58 -18.82
CA MET A 85 -9.84 2.21 -18.43
C MET A 85 -9.64 3.64 -17.93
N LEU A 86 -8.60 3.90 -17.12
CA LEU A 86 -8.30 5.25 -16.64
C LEU A 86 -7.87 6.18 -17.78
N ILE A 87 -7.01 5.72 -18.69
CA ILE A 87 -6.57 6.50 -19.85
C ILE A 87 -7.76 6.90 -20.71
N GLU A 88 -8.68 5.97 -21.02
CA GLU A 88 -9.86 6.24 -21.82
C GLU A 88 -10.85 7.18 -21.11
N ARG A 89 -11.09 6.93 -19.81
CA ARG A 89 -12.05 7.71 -19.01
C ARG A 89 -11.63 9.16 -18.82
N PHE A 90 -10.36 9.39 -18.55
CA PHE A 90 -9.80 10.72 -18.28
C PHE A 90 -9.14 11.35 -19.51
N LYS A 91 -9.09 10.61 -20.64
CA LYS A 91 -8.46 11.05 -21.91
C LYS A 91 -7.00 11.47 -21.69
N LEU A 92 -6.28 10.67 -20.90
CA LEU A 92 -4.88 10.98 -20.55
C LEU A 92 -3.99 10.93 -21.79
N THR A 93 -3.11 11.91 -21.90
CA THR A 93 -2.11 12.06 -22.98
C THR A 93 -0.71 12.24 -22.37
N SER A 94 0.28 12.51 -23.18
CA SER A 94 1.66 12.79 -22.73
C SER A 94 1.82 14.11 -21.96
N SER A 95 0.78 14.94 -21.87
CA SER A 95 0.80 16.19 -21.09
C SER A 95 0.45 15.99 -19.62
N GLU A 96 -0.16 14.86 -19.27
CA GLU A 96 -0.55 14.57 -17.89
C GLU A 96 0.53 13.76 -17.17
N LEU A 97 0.57 13.94 -15.83
CA LEU A 97 1.36 13.14 -14.91
C LEU A 97 0.44 12.23 -14.09
N VAL A 98 0.73 10.93 -14.10
CA VAL A 98 0.08 9.95 -13.24
C VAL A 98 1.01 9.67 -12.06
N ILE A 99 0.50 9.92 -10.84
CA ILE A 99 1.21 9.60 -9.60
C ILE A 99 0.52 8.40 -8.95
N ASP A 100 1.30 7.39 -8.58
CA ASP A 100 0.86 6.21 -7.85
C ASP A 100 1.50 6.19 -6.46
N ILE A 101 0.68 6.23 -5.41
CA ILE A 101 1.12 6.22 -4.02
C ILE A 101 1.07 4.77 -3.52
N ALA A 102 2.15 4.30 -2.89
CA ALA A 102 2.45 2.90 -2.62
C ALA A 102 2.56 2.09 -3.92
N SER A 103 3.36 2.60 -4.86
CA SER A 103 3.46 2.13 -6.24
C SER A 103 4.11 0.76 -6.40
N ASN A 104 4.63 0.19 -5.32
CA ASN A 104 5.30 -1.11 -5.28
C ASN A 104 6.41 -1.20 -6.34
N ASP A 105 6.44 -2.23 -7.18
CA ASP A 105 7.43 -2.46 -8.23
C ASP A 105 7.18 -1.66 -9.54
N GLY A 106 6.26 -0.69 -9.51
CA GLY A 106 5.91 0.16 -10.65
C GLY A 106 5.08 -0.53 -11.74
N THR A 107 4.61 -1.75 -11.52
CA THR A 107 3.86 -2.51 -12.53
C THR A 107 2.66 -1.75 -13.09
N LEU A 108 1.85 -1.08 -12.24
CA LEU A 108 0.73 -0.26 -12.71
C LEU A 108 1.21 0.90 -13.57
N LEU A 109 2.20 1.65 -13.10
CA LEU A 109 2.74 2.82 -13.80
C LEU A 109 3.36 2.46 -15.15
N SER A 110 3.92 1.26 -15.30
CA SER A 110 4.50 0.79 -16.56
C SER A 110 3.49 0.80 -17.71
N PHE A 111 2.20 0.55 -17.45
CA PHE A 111 1.15 0.58 -18.48
C PHE A 111 0.79 1.99 -18.94
N PHE A 112 1.04 3.01 -18.14
CA PHE A 112 0.93 4.41 -18.55
C PHE A 112 2.19 4.85 -19.30
N SER A 113 3.36 4.53 -18.77
CA SER A 113 4.65 4.88 -19.37
C SER A 113 4.79 4.31 -20.80
N THR A 114 4.37 3.07 -21.07
CA THR A 114 4.38 2.49 -22.42
C THR A 114 3.48 3.23 -23.42
N ARG A 115 2.62 4.14 -22.95
CA ARG A 115 1.80 5.02 -23.78
C ARG A 115 2.28 6.48 -23.77
N SER A 116 3.53 6.69 -23.38
CA SER A 116 4.17 8.01 -23.29
C SER A 116 3.48 8.98 -22.32
N ILE A 117 2.70 8.49 -21.37
CA ILE A 117 2.14 9.28 -20.28
C ILE A 117 3.21 9.39 -19.20
N GLN A 118 3.42 10.58 -18.66
CA GLN A 118 4.39 10.80 -17.59
C GLN A 118 3.92 10.09 -16.30
N VAL A 119 4.88 9.48 -15.59
CA VAL A 119 4.58 8.71 -14.39
C VAL A 119 5.54 9.03 -13.25
N LEU A 120 5.05 8.92 -12.02
CA LEU A 120 5.86 9.02 -10.80
C LEU A 120 5.30 8.06 -9.75
N GLY A 121 6.15 7.18 -9.24
CA GLY A 121 5.84 6.35 -8.08
C GLY A 121 6.26 7.01 -6.77
N VAL A 122 5.54 6.72 -5.69
CA VAL A 122 5.98 6.97 -4.31
C VAL A 122 5.86 5.66 -3.56
N GLU A 123 7.00 5.09 -3.12
CA GLU A 123 7.04 3.76 -2.52
C GLU A 123 8.10 3.68 -1.43
N PRO A 124 7.73 3.46 -0.15
CA PRO A 124 8.68 3.46 0.97
C PRO A 124 9.54 2.20 1.06
N SER A 125 9.14 1.13 0.42
CA SER A 125 9.80 -0.18 0.56
C SER A 125 10.96 -0.39 -0.41
N THR A 126 11.64 -1.52 -0.23
CA THR A 126 12.70 -1.98 -1.14
C THR A 126 12.22 -2.23 -2.57
N THR A 127 10.90 -2.36 -2.79
CA THR A 127 10.34 -2.56 -4.15
C THR A 127 10.46 -1.33 -5.03
N ALA A 128 10.65 -0.12 -4.45
CA ALA A 128 10.95 1.10 -5.20
C ALA A 128 12.17 0.94 -6.12
N LYS A 129 13.19 0.23 -5.65
CA LYS A 129 14.39 -0.05 -6.46
C LYS A 129 14.06 -0.89 -7.69
N ILE A 130 13.14 -1.86 -7.56
CA ILE A 130 12.69 -2.69 -8.68
C ILE A 130 11.95 -1.81 -9.71
N ALA A 131 11.12 -0.86 -9.24
CA ALA A 131 10.43 0.10 -10.11
C ALA A 131 11.44 0.94 -10.90
N GLU A 132 12.48 1.49 -10.24
CA GLU A 132 13.53 2.27 -10.88
C GLU A 132 14.33 1.46 -11.90
N GLU A 133 14.71 0.22 -11.57
CA GLU A 133 15.37 -0.73 -12.49
C GLU A 133 14.51 -1.04 -13.73
N ASN A 134 13.19 -0.99 -13.59
CA ASN A 134 12.22 -1.12 -14.67
C ASN A 134 11.94 0.21 -15.42
N GLY A 135 12.66 1.28 -15.09
CA GLY A 135 12.54 2.57 -15.75
C GLY A 135 11.34 3.42 -15.29
N ILE A 136 10.78 3.13 -14.12
CA ILE A 136 9.68 3.90 -13.50
C ILE A 136 10.28 4.84 -12.46
N PRO A 137 10.26 6.17 -12.68
CA PRO A 137 10.71 7.15 -11.69
C PRO A 137 9.94 6.96 -10.38
N THR A 138 10.66 6.77 -9.25
CA THR A 138 10.03 6.49 -7.97
C THR A 138 10.74 7.23 -6.84
N ILE A 139 9.97 7.89 -5.99
CA ILE A 139 10.45 8.48 -4.74
C ILE A 139 10.39 7.39 -3.68
N ASN A 140 11.56 6.99 -3.14
CA ASN A 140 11.62 5.92 -2.14
C ASN A 140 11.42 6.47 -0.72
N GLU A 141 10.23 6.98 -0.45
CA GLU A 141 9.82 7.54 0.83
C GLU A 141 8.34 7.24 1.11
N PHE A 142 7.92 7.41 2.37
CA PHE A 142 6.49 7.46 2.69
C PHE A 142 5.86 8.71 2.08
N PHE A 143 4.60 8.60 1.73
CA PHE A 143 3.80 9.75 1.31
C PHE A 143 3.20 10.40 2.57
N ASP A 144 3.91 11.37 3.12
CA ASP A 144 3.55 12.16 4.30
C ASP A 144 3.72 13.67 4.05
N GLU A 145 3.57 14.50 5.09
CA GLU A 145 3.67 15.97 5.02
C GLU A 145 5.10 16.46 4.74
#